data_4dd0da9dceb85390ae2ed2596d8d67bf
#
_entry.id   4dd0da9dceb85390ae2ed2596d8d67bf
#
_cell.length_a   1.000
_cell.length_b   1.000
_cell.length_c   1.000
_cell.angle_alpha   90.00
_cell.angle_beta   90.00
_cell.angle_gamma   90.00
#
_symmetry.space_group_name_H-M   'P 1'
#
loop_
_entity.id
_entity.type
_entity.pdbx_description
1 polymer ?
#
loop_
_entity_poly.entity_id
_entity_poly.type
_entity_poly.pdbx_seq_one_letter_code
_entity_poly.pdbx_strand_id
1 'polypeptide(L)'
;MYVNSSSVMSRAKALLVAVITTLLSLLGSPSLAQTSYQSGQHIEPAYEGWRPNADGTFSFMFGYMNENWLEEPDVPVGENNAFSPGDADRGQPTHFLPRRNRFNFEVVVPADWGDRELVWTLNVNG
;
A
#
# COMPACT_ATOMS: atom_id res chain seq x y z
N MET A 1 16.18 27.93 65.79
CA MET A 1 15.36 27.74 64.59
C MET A 1 15.64 26.35 64.10
N TYR A 2 14.74 25.39 64.40
CA TYR A 2 14.91 24.01 63.95
C TYR A 2 14.24 23.86 62.58
N VAL A 3 15.04 23.69 61.56
CA VAL A 3 14.52 23.31 60.22
C VAL A 3 14.26 21.79 60.30
N ASN A 4 13.00 21.42 60.20
CA ASN A 4 12.57 20.02 60.26
C ASN A 4 13.04 19.28 58.98
N SER A 5 14.11 18.51 59.07
CA SER A 5 14.71 17.82 57.96
C SER A 5 13.73 16.83 57.24
N SER A 6 12.71 16.39 57.95
CA SER A 6 11.71 15.48 57.39
C SER A 6 10.83 16.13 56.32
N SER A 7 10.55 17.42 56.40
CA SER A 7 9.75 18.16 55.40
C SER A 7 10.49 18.39 54.07
N VAL A 8 11.81 18.57 54.14
CA VAL A 8 12.66 18.78 52.96
C VAL A 8 12.79 17.47 52.17
N MET A 9 12.98 16.35 52.85
CA MET A 9 13.06 15.03 52.21
C MET A 9 11.75 14.61 51.55
N SER A 10 10.60 14.96 52.17
CA SER A 10 9.27 14.70 51.60
C SER A 10 9.04 15.46 50.30
N ARG A 11 9.45 16.72 50.23
CA ARG A 11 9.34 17.56 49.01
C ARG A 11 10.27 17.09 47.92
N ALA A 12 11.50 16.65 48.23
CA ALA A 12 12.43 16.09 47.27
C ALA A 12 11.92 14.79 46.64
N LYS A 13 11.29 13.90 47.42
CA LYS A 13 10.66 12.66 46.93
C LYS A 13 9.47 12.96 46.03
N ALA A 14 8.63 13.94 46.37
CA ALA A 14 7.49 14.33 45.56
C ALA A 14 7.93 14.93 44.20
N LEU A 15 8.98 15.74 44.18
CA LEU A 15 9.56 16.29 42.94
C LEU A 15 10.19 15.19 42.08
N LEU A 16 10.88 14.21 42.65
CA LEU A 16 11.47 13.08 41.93
C LEU A 16 10.38 12.22 41.24
N VAL A 17 9.30 11.92 41.95
CA VAL A 17 8.17 11.17 41.41
C VAL A 17 7.49 11.94 40.28
N ALA A 18 7.31 13.25 40.41
CA ALA A 18 6.73 14.10 39.37
C ALA A 18 7.59 14.16 38.10
N VAL A 19 8.94 14.21 38.25
CA VAL A 19 9.86 14.18 37.09
C VAL A 19 9.83 12.82 36.39
N ILE A 20 9.80 11.72 37.12
CA ILE A 20 9.75 10.38 36.55
C ILE A 20 8.42 10.14 35.80
N THR A 21 7.29 10.58 36.34
CA THR A 21 6.00 10.47 35.65
C THR A 21 5.93 11.34 34.38
N THR A 22 6.55 12.51 34.38
CA THR A 22 6.61 13.36 33.18
C THR A 22 7.54 12.79 32.11
N LEU A 23 8.66 12.14 32.49
CA LEU A 23 9.54 11.46 31.54
C LEU A 23 8.89 10.21 30.92
N LEU A 24 8.10 9.44 31.67
CA LEU A 24 7.38 8.28 31.13
C LEU A 24 6.30 8.67 30.10
N SER A 25 5.69 9.84 30.25
CA SER A 25 4.69 10.34 29.29
C SER A 25 5.31 10.87 27.99
N LEU A 26 6.63 11.12 27.97
CA LEU A 26 7.39 11.49 26.76
C LEU A 26 7.91 10.29 25.96
N LEU A 27 7.85 9.08 26.52
CA LEU A 27 8.04 7.84 25.76
C LEU A 27 6.74 7.61 24.96
N GLY A 28 6.69 8.23 23.78
CA GLY A 28 5.55 8.18 22.89
C GLY A 28 5.02 6.76 22.71
N SER A 29 3.72 6.60 22.83
CA SER A 29 3.04 5.36 22.44
C SER A 29 3.51 4.96 21.04
N PRO A 30 3.83 3.68 20.79
CA PRO A 30 4.15 3.25 19.43
C PRO A 30 2.96 3.64 18.55
N SER A 31 3.24 4.47 17.59
CA SER A 31 2.24 4.98 16.66
C SER A 31 1.57 3.80 15.95
N LEU A 32 0.30 3.54 16.21
CA LEU A 32 -0.54 2.57 15.50
C LEU A 32 -0.63 2.90 13.99
N ALA A 33 -0.14 4.07 13.57
CA ALA A 33 -0.10 4.48 12.18
C ALA A 33 0.75 3.57 11.29
N GLN A 34 1.77 2.87 11.80
CA GLN A 34 2.59 1.96 11.01
C GLN A 34 1.91 0.63 10.69
N THR A 35 0.92 0.21 11.49
CA THR A 35 0.20 -1.05 11.23
C THR A 35 -0.86 -0.92 10.14
N SER A 36 -1.37 0.28 9.86
CA SER A 36 -2.41 0.49 8.84
C SER A 36 -1.91 0.33 7.40
N TYR A 37 -0.59 0.45 7.15
CA TYR A 37 0.01 0.30 5.81
C TYR A 37 0.50 -1.12 5.52
N GLN A 38 0.45 -2.03 6.47
CA GLN A 38 0.87 -3.43 6.27
C GLN A 38 -0.18 -4.24 5.51
N SER A 39 -1.45 -3.98 5.78
CA SER A 39 -2.60 -4.68 5.20
C SER A 39 -3.82 -3.78 5.08
N GLY A 40 -4.83 -4.22 4.34
CA GLY A 40 -6.11 -3.54 4.19
C GLY A 40 -6.11 -2.38 3.20
N GLN A 41 -4.98 -2.12 2.53
CA GLN A 41 -4.87 -1.07 1.52
C GLN A 41 -5.26 -1.58 0.14
N HIS A 42 -5.60 -0.65 -0.75
CA HIS A 42 -5.96 -0.95 -2.12
C HIS A 42 -4.75 -1.24 -3.02
N ILE A 43 -5.04 -1.73 -4.22
CA ILE A 43 -4.06 -1.93 -5.28
C ILE A 43 -4.46 -1.05 -6.47
N GLU A 44 -3.53 -0.26 -6.97
CA GLU A 44 -3.73 0.59 -8.13
C GLU A 44 -3.14 -0.03 -9.38
N PRO A 45 -3.93 -0.28 -10.43
CA PRO A 45 -3.38 -0.65 -11.73
C PRO A 45 -2.60 0.51 -12.35
N ALA A 46 -1.55 0.21 -13.08
CA ALA A 46 -0.71 1.19 -13.74
C ALA A 46 -0.50 0.84 -15.21
N TYR A 47 -0.76 1.80 -16.08
CA TYR A 47 -0.39 1.73 -17.49
C TYR A 47 1.07 2.19 -17.65
N GLU A 48 1.91 1.33 -18.22
CA GLU A 48 3.36 1.58 -18.31
C GLU A 48 3.82 2.03 -19.70
N GLY A 49 2.95 1.95 -20.69
CA GLY A 49 3.26 2.32 -22.06
C GLY A 49 2.94 1.23 -23.07
N TRP A 50 3.36 1.41 -24.30
CA TRP A 50 3.11 0.49 -25.40
C TRP A 50 4.32 0.37 -26.34
N ARG A 51 4.33 -0.69 -27.11
CA ARG A 51 5.32 -0.88 -28.16
C ARG A 51 4.70 -1.57 -29.39
N PRO A 52 5.18 -1.30 -30.59
CA PRO A 52 4.81 -2.08 -31.77
C PRO A 52 5.54 -3.43 -31.75
N ASN A 53 4.87 -4.46 -32.26
CA ASN A 53 5.43 -5.78 -32.47
C ASN A 53 5.80 -5.98 -33.93
N ALA A 54 6.71 -6.92 -34.23
CA ALA A 54 7.18 -7.20 -35.59
C ALA A 54 6.07 -7.68 -36.53
N ASP A 55 5.01 -8.31 -36.00
CA ASP A 55 3.84 -8.79 -36.76
C ASP A 55 2.77 -7.72 -37.02
N GLY A 56 3.02 -6.46 -36.62
CA GLY A 56 2.09 -5.34 -36.77
C GLY A 56 1.10 -5.17 -35.63
N THR A 57 1.07 -6.07 -34.66
CA THR A 57 0.28 -5.90 -33.43
C THR A 57 0.96 -4.91 -32.48
N PHE A 58 0.26 -4.55 -31.39
CA PHE A 58 0.80 -3.70 -30.34
C PHE A 58 0.72 -4.42 -28.99
N SER A 59 1.73 -4.19 -28.15
CA SER A 59 1.72 -4.62 -26.76
C SER A 59 1.50 -3.43 -25.84
N PHE A 60 0.48 -3.51 -25.01
CA PHE A 60 0.25 -2.58 -23.90
C PHE A 60 0.84 -3.18 -22.63
N MET A 61 1.70 -2.42 -21.96
CA MET A 61 2.42 -2.88 -20.78
C MET A 61 1.77 -2.32 -19.52
N PHE A 62 1.56 -3.19 -18.56
CA PHE A 62 0.91 -2.88 -17.30
C PHE A 62 1.78 -3.31 -16.10
N GLY A 63 1.59 -2.59 -15.04
CA GLY A 63 2.08 -2.94 -13.71
C GLY A 63 1.05 -2.56 -12.67
N TYR A 64 1.44 -2.51 -11.42
CA TYR A 64 0.55 -2.11 -10.34
C TYR A 64 1.34 -1.59 -9.14
N MET A 65 0.63 -0.88 -8.27
CA MET A 65 1.09 -0.51 -6.94
C MET A 65 0.17 -1.15 -5.91
N ASN A 66 0.69 -2.11 -5.15
CA ASN A 66 0.04 -2.61 -3.96
C ASN A 66 0.46 -1.73 -2.78
N GLU A 67 -0.47 -0.97 -2.23
CA GLU A 67 -0.20 -0.03 -1.13
C GLU A 67 0.12 -0.72 0.19
N ASN A 68 -0.08 -2.04 0.26
CA ASN A 68 0.30 -2.83 1.41
C ASN A 68 1.80 -3.13 1.43
N TRP A 69 2.38 -3.16 2.62
CA TRP A 69 3.76 -3.58 2.81
C TRP A 69 3.93 -5.09 2.99
N LEU A 70 2.89 -5.77 3.50
CA LEU A 70 2.94 -7.20 3.81
C LEU A 70 1.81 -7.99 3.16
N GLU A 71 0.61 -7.41 3.00
CA GLU A 71 -0.52 -8.12 2.42
C GLU A 71 -0.29 -8.38 0.93
N GLU A 72 -0.50 -9.63 0.54
CA GLU A 72 -0.45 -10.11 -0.85
C GLU A 72 -1.82 -10.64 -1.25
N PRO A 73 -2.75 -9.77 -1.67
CA PRO A 73 -4.10 -10.18 -2.02
C PRO A 73 -4.16 -11.12 -3.22
N ASP A 74 -5.06 -12.11 -3.15
CA ASP A 74 -5.50 -12.91 -4.28
C ASP A 74 -6.82 -12.35 -4.81
N VAL A 75 -6.83 -11.95 -6.08
CA VAL A 75 -8.00 -11.39 -6.75
C VAL A 75 -8.19 -12.12 -8.08
N PRO A 76 -9.03 -13.15 -8.11
CA PRO A 76 -9.26 -13.91 -9.35
C PRO A 76 -9.88 -13.05 -10.44
N VAL A 77 -9.68 -13.44 -11.69
CA VAL A 77 -10.37 -12.82 -12.83
C VAL A 77 -11.87 -12.89 -12.62
N GLY A 78 -12.54 -11.75 -12.75
CA GLY A 78 -13.97 -11.59 -12.49
C GLY A 78 -14.33 -10.14 -12.28
N GLU A 79 -15.36 -9.89 -11.50
CA GLU A 79 -15.88 -8.54 -11.25
C GLU A 79 -14.83 -7.56 -10.71
N ASN A 80 -13.90 -8.05 -9.87
CA ASN A 80 -12.89 -7.23 -9.23
C ASN A 80 -11.53 -7.22 -9.95
N ASN A 81 -11.38 -7.96 -11.03
CA ASN A 81 -10.14 -8.04 -11.80
C ASN A 81 -10.45 -8.45 -13.24
N ALA A 82 -10.66 -7.48 -14.11
CA ALA A 82 -11.07 -7.75 -15.47
C ALA A 82 -10.62 -6.67 -16.46
N PHE A 83 -10.42 -7.08 -17.69
CA PHE A 83 -10.26 -6.18 -18.84
C PHE A 83 -11.56 -5.94 -19.59
N SER A 84 -11.63 -4.80 -20.27
CA SER A 84 -12.72 -4.40 -21.17
C SER A 84 -12.14 -3.47 -22.25
N PRO A 85 -12.61 -3.54 -23.51
CA PRO A 85 -13.57 -4.48 -24.09
C PRO A 85 -12.98 -5.86 -24.38
N GLY A 86 -13.83 -6.81 -24.71
CA GLY A 86 -13.45 -8.17 -25.07
C GLY A 86 -13.29 -9.09 -23.87
N ASP A 87 -12.34 -10.02 -23.94
CA ASP A 87 -12.13 -10.99 -22.90
C ASP A 87 -11.72 -10.35 -21.57
N ALA A 88 -12.35 -10.75 -20.48
CA ALA A 88 -12.01 -10.29 -19.14
C ALA A 88 -10.63 -10.73 -18.71
N ASP A 89 -10.21 -11.93 -19.14
CA ASP A 89 -8.87 -12.47 -18.91
C ASP A 89 -7.95 -12.13 -20.07
N ARG A 90 -6.95 -11.32 -19.80
CA ARG A 90 -5.90 -10.93 -20.74
C ARG A 90 -4.49 -11.31 -20.24
N GLY A 91 -4.40 -12.22 -19.29
CA GLY A 91 -3.13 -12.63 -18.68
C GLY A 91 -2.68 -11.77 -17.51
N GLN A 92 -3.57 -10.95 -16.95
CA GLN A 92 -3.30 -10.15 -15.77
C GLN A 92 -3.00 -11.04 -14.55
N PRO A 93 -2.22 -10.52 -13.58
CA PRO A 93 -1.97 -11.23 -12.34
C PRO A 93 -3.24 -11.38 -11.50
N THR A 94 -3.28 -12.44 -10.71
CA THR A 94 -4.32 -12.72 -9.71
C THR A 94 -3.77 -12.76 -8.29
N HIS A 95 -2.46 -12.80 -8.16
CA HIS A 95 -1.73 -12.68 -6.89
C HIS A 95 -0.84 -11.43 -6.94
N PHE A 96 -0.97 -10.55 -5.95
CA PHE A 96 -0.35 -9.23 -6.00
C PHE A 96 0.72 -9.08 -4.92
N LEU A 97 1.97 -8.98 -5.35
CA LEU A 97 3.11 -8.73 -4.46
C LEU A 97 3.07 -7.30 -3.89
N PRO A 98 3.66 -7.06 -2.71
CA PRO A 98 3.67 -5.74 -2.11
C PRO A 98 4.38 -4.68 -2.96
N ARG A 99 3.94 -3.45 -2.83
CA ARG A 99 4.53 -2.24 -3.38
C ARG A 99 4.50 -2.17 -4.90
N ARG A 100 5.43 -1.46 -5.51
CA ARG A 100 5.45 -1.17 -6.95
C ARG A 100 6.00 -2.34 -7.76
N ASN A 101 5.18 -2.86 -8.67
CA ASN A 101 5.53 -3.92 -9.62
C ASN A 101 5.40 -3.38 -11.04
N ARG A 102 6.51 -2.90 -11.60
CA ARG A 102 6.55 -2.28 -12.93
C ARG A 102 6.64 -3.34 -14.02
N PHE A 103 6.01 -3.05 -15.17
CA PHE A 103 6.07 -3.90 -16.37
C PHE A 103 5.80 -5.39 -16.04
N ASN A 104 4.78 -5.63 -15.23
CA ASN A 104 4.47 -6.95 -14.70
C ASN A 104 3.97 -7.90 -15.79
N PHE A 105 3.17 -7.39 -16.71
CA PHE A 105 2.62 -8.15 -17.83
C PHE A 105 2.31 -7.25 -19.03
N GLU A 106 2.07 -7.87 -20.18
CA GLU A 106 1.65 -7.16 -21.38
C GLU A 106 0.41 -7.80 -21.99
N VAL A 107 -0.41 -6.96 -22.65
CA VAL A 107 -1.59 -7.37 -23.39
C VAL A 107 -1.38 -7.02 -24.86
N VAL A 108 -1.44 -8.02 -25.73
CA VAL A 108 -1.32 -7.82 -27.16
C VAL A 108 -2.69 -7.45 -27.73
N VAL A 109 -2.72 -6.35 -28.50
CA VAL A 109 -3.91 -5.90 -29.21
C VAL A 109 -3.69 -5.94 -30.72
N PRO A 110 -4.75 -6.10 -31.54
CA PRO A 110 -4.64 -6.17 -33.01
C PRO A 110 -4.03 -4.90 -33.62
N ALA A 111 -3.47 -5.02 -34.83
CA ALA A 111 -2.92 -3.91 -35.59
C ALA A 111 -3.94 -2.81 -35.86
N ASP A 112 -5.23 -3.15 -36.00
CA ASP A 112 -6.34 -2.24 -36.24
C ASP A 112 -7.01 -1.71 -34.97
N TRP A 113 -6.31 -1.75 -33.83
CA TRP A 113 -6.84 -1.30 -32.54
C TRP A 113 -7.36 0.15 -32.60
N GLY A 114 -6.63 1.05 -33.26
CA GLY A 114 -7.02 2.44 -33.44
C GLY A 114 -7.13 3.20 -32.13
N ASP A 115 -8.18 3.99 -31.99
CA ASP A 115 -8.42 4.83 -30.79
C ASP A 115 -9.21 4.12 -29.69
N ARG A 116 -9.37 2.81 -29.78
CA ARG A 116 -10.06 2.04 -28.74
C ARG A 116 -9.27 2.06 -27.43
N GLU A 117 -9.99 2.15 -26.35
CA GLU A 117 -9.40 2.05 -25.00
C GLU A 117 -9.40 0.61 -24.53
N LEU A 118 -8.32 0.22 -23.85
CA LEU A 118 -8.24 -1.02 -23.09
C LEU A 118 -8.20 -0.66 -21.61
N VAL A 119 -9.20 -1.09 -20.86
CA VAL A 119 -9.35 -0.74 -19.44
C VAL A 119 -9.16 -1.97 -18.58
N TRP A 120 -8.22 -1.89 -17.64
CA TRP A 120 -8.07 -2.85 -16.58
C TRP A 120 -8.76 -2.33 -15.32
N THR A 121 -9.79 -3.05 -14.88
CA THR A 121 -10.52 -2.76 -13.64
C THR A 121 -10.02 -3.68 -12.54
N LEU A 122 -9.53 -3.09 -11.46
CA LEU A 122 -9.05 -3.80 -10.29
C LEU A 122 -9.65 -3.16 -9.04
N ASN A 123 -10.35 -3.94 -8.23
CA ASN A 123 -10.99 -3.48 -7.00
C ASN A 123 -10.56 -4.37 -5.83
N VAL A 124 -9.81 -3.79 -4.89
CA VAL A 124 -9.25 -4.49 -3.74
C VAL A 124 -9.36 -3.59 -2.51
N ASN A 125 -10.03 -4.09 -1.48
CA ASN A 125 -10.23 -3.35 -0.22
C ASN A 125 -10.90 -1.96 -0.42
N GLY A 126 -11.78 -1.90 -1.41
CA GLY A 126 -12.46 -0.65 -1.77
C GLY A 126 -11.63 0.18 -2.73
#